data_3d2f64244bf8d4fa2b690a8d51a4041d
#
_entry.id   3d2f64244bf8d4fa2b690a8d51a4041d
#
_cell.length_a   1.000
_cell.length_b   1.000
_cell.length_c   1.000
_cell.angle_alpha   90.00
_cell.angle_beta   90.00
_cell.angle_gamma   90.00
#
_symmetry.space_group_name_H-M   'P 1'
#
loop_
_entity.id
_entity.type
_entity.pdbx_description
1 polymer ?
#
loop_
_entity_poly.entity_id
_entity_poly.type
_entity_poly.pdbx_seq_one_letter_code
_entity_poly.pdbx_strand_id
1 'polypeptide(L)'
;VTDTTLSISDMNFNTSNVVYVIHAFGNTTGLSKVGNYTTTGGSSTSTVGFTPRFVLIKDHLIYPWGYVDSAYGISSSNDKAVFLGTSYTIANENCISTTSSSFTAIGGSPFADADFLGTHYFVALA
;
A
#
# COMPACT_ATOMS: atom_id res chain seq x y z
N VAL A 1 5.08 -17.78 15.79
CA VAL A 1 6.34 -17.65 15.05
C VAL A 1 7.11 -16.49 15.67
N THR A 2 8.21 -16.83 16.27
CA THR A 2 9.09 -15.86 16.97
C THR A 2 10.40 -15.65 16.18
N ASP A 3 10.32 -15.66 14.84
CA ASP A 3 11.50 -15.33 14.05
C ASP A 3 11.64 -13.82 14.00
N THR A 4 12.65 -13.30 14.68
CA THR A 4 12.98 -11.88 14.78
C THR A 4 14.15 -11.53 13.86
N THR A 5 14.55 -12.43 12.97
CA THR A 5 15.72 -12.26 12.12
C THR A 5 15.30 -12.01 10.68
N LEU A 6 15.78 -10.92 10.11
CA LEU A 6 15.76 -10.66 8.67
C LEU A 6 17.17 -10.93 8.11
N SER A 7 17.28 -11.92 7.22
CA SER A 7 18.54 -12.20 6.51
C SER A 7 18.48 -11.64 5.10
N ILE A 8 19.49 -10.84 4.73
CA ILE A 8 19.63 -10.27 3.39
C ILE A 8 20.86 -10.90 2.75
N SER A 9 20.66 -11.68 1.71
CA SER A 9 21.73 -12.40 0.99
C SER A 9 21.95 -11.91 -0.44
N ASP A 10 21.10 -11.03 -0.94
CA ASP A 10 21.22 -10.48 -2.30
C ASP A 10 22.30 -9.40 -2.35
N MET A 11 23.17 -9.49 -3.36
CA MET A 11 24.28 -8.54 -3.57
C MET A 11 23.80 -7.10 -3.84
N ASN A 12 22.57 -6.91 -4.34
CA ASN A 12 22.01 -5.59 -4.60
C ASN A 12 21.57 -4.87 -3.30
N PHE A 13 21.32 -5.61 -2.23
CA PHE A 13 20.87 -5.09 -0.93
C PHE A 13 21.87 -5.36 0.21
N ASN A 14 23.09 -5.78 -0.11
CA ASN A 14 24.14 -6.04 0.89
C ASN A 14 25.52 -5.59 0.38
N THR A 15 25.59 -4.43 -0.23
CA THR A 15 26.85 -3.85 -0.71
C THR A 15 27.68 -3.35 0.46
N SER A 16 28.97 -3.69 0.48
CA SER A 16 29.90 -3.25 1.52
C SER A 16 29.96 -1.72 1.58
N ASN A 17 29.97 -1.17 2.82
CA ASN A 17 30.03 0.27 3.12
C ASN A 17 28.81 1.10 2.67
N VAL A 18 27.68 0.46 2.38
CA VAL A 18 26.40 1.13 2.14
C VAL A 18 25.50 0.96 3.36
N VAL A 19 24.91 2.05 3.83
CA VAL A 19 23.90 2.04 4.89
C VAL A 19 22.51 1.86 4.27
N TYR A 20 21.80 0.86 4.73
CA TYR A 20 20.42 0.58 4.32
C TYR A 20 19.46 0.86 5.46
N VAL A 21 18.32 1.46 5.14
CA VAL A 21 17.20 1.59 6.07
C VAL A 21 16.15 0.58 5.68
N ILE A 22 15.76 -0.28 6.61
CA ILE A 22 14.76 -1.33 6.39
C ILE A 22 13.54 -1.03 7.25
N HIS A 23 12.37 -0.98 6.62
CA HIS A 23 11.09 -0.90 7.29
C HIS A 23 10.40 -2.27 7.19
N ALA A 24 10.20 -2.92 8.32
CA ALA A 24 9.52 -4.20 8.42
C ALA A 24 8.13 -4.02 9.06
N PHE A 25 7.10 -4.53 8.39
CA PHE A 25 5.73 -4.49 8.86
C PHE A 25 5.22 -5.92 9.06
N GLY A 26 4.47 -6.15 10.11
CA GLY A 26 3.87 -7.45 10.43
C GLY A 26 2.36 -7.37 10.54
N ASN A 27 1.73 -8.54 10.62
CA ASN A 27 0.30 -8.66 10.87
C ASN A 27 0.03 -8.64 12.38
N THR A 28 -0.82 -7.73 12.83
CA THR A 28 -1.33 -7.67 14.20
C THR A 28 -2.84 -7.51 14.16
N THR A 29 -3.56 -8.45 14.75
CA THR A 29 -5.04 -8.46 14.74
C THR A 29 -5.60 -7.13 15.24
N GLY A 30 -6.48 -6.54 14.44
CA GLY A 30 -7.14 -5.28 14.75
C GLY A 30 -6.26 -4.03 14.63
N LEU A 31 -4.98 -4.16 14.27
CA LEU A 31 -4.05 -3.03 14.24
C LEU A 31 -3.34 -2.89 12.89
N SER A 32 -2.80 -3.97 12.35
CA SER A 32 -2.04 -3.91 11.10
C SER A 32 -2.23 -5.16 10.24
N LYS A 33 -2.22 -4.98 8.94
CA LYS A 33 -2.27 -6.05 7.94
C LYS A 33 -1.31 -5.74 6.80
N VAL A 34 -0.47 -6.72 6.47
CA VAL A 34 0.39 -6.74 5.27
C VAL A 34 -0.15 -7.77 4.31
N GLY A 35 -0.17 -7.48 3.04
CA GLY A 35 -0.66 -8.40 2.02
C GLY A 35 -0.43 -7.90 0.60
N ASN A 36 -1.12 -8.54 -0.32
CA ASN A 36 -1.14 -8.14 -1.71
C ASN A 36 -2.54 -8.33 -2.31
N TYR A 37 -2.77 -7.68 -3.43
CA TYR A 37 -3.91 -7.89 -4.31
C TYR A 37 -3.45 -7.81 -5.77
N THR A 38 -4.26 -8.35 -6.66
CA THR A 38 -3.98 -8.29 -8.10
C THR A 38 -5.05 -7.43 -8.76
N THR A 39 -4.60 -6.49 -9.61
CA THR A 39 -5.51 -5.69 -10.43
C THR A 39 -5.61 -6.28 -11.84
N THR A 40 -6.82 -6.22 -12.37
CA THR A 40 -7.14 -6.55 -13.77
C THR A 40 -7.79 -5.37 -14.48
N GLY A 41 -7.54 -4.15 -13.97
CA GLY A 41 -8.13 -2.89 -14.43
C GLY A 41 -9.44 -2.50 -13.77
N GLY A 42 -9.97 -3.37 -12.89
CA GLY A 42 -11.14 -3.09 -12.05
C GLY A 42 -10.78 -2.88 -10.59
N SER A 43 -11.77 -2.53 -9.78
CA SER A 43 -11.60 -2.40 -8.33
C SER A 43 -11.20 -3.71 -7.68
N SER A 44 -10.28 -3.65 -6.71
CA SER A 44 -9.81 -4.80 -5.96
C SER A 44 -9.98 -4.60 -4.46
N THR A 45 -10.65 -5.55 -3.79
CA THR A 45 -10.93 -5.48 -2.35
C THR A 45 -10.01 -6.40 -1.55
N SER A 46 -9.43 -5.87 -0.48
CA SER A 46 -8.58 -6.60 0.46
C SER A 46 -9.18 -6.59 1.86
N THR A 47 -9.42 -7.77 2.43
CA THR A 47 -9.90 -7.92 3.81
C THR A 47 -8.73 -7.77 4.78
N VAL A 48 -8.85 -6.86 5.74
CA VAL A 48 -7.82 -6.56 6.73
C VAL A 48 -8.26 -6.82 8.18
N GLY A 49 -9.59 -6.93 8.42
CA GLY A 49 -10.15 -7.26 9.72
C GLY A 49 -10.34 -6.07 10.66
N PHE A 50 -10.18 -4.85 10.18
CA PHE A 50 -10.42 -3.59 10.89
C PHE A 50 -10.73 -2.48 9.89
N THR A 51 -11.21 -1.32 10.36
CA THR A 51 -11.37 -0.14 9.50
C THR A 51 -10.00 0.51 9.27
N PRO A 52 -9.44 0.46 8.05
CA PRO A 52 -8.15 1.06 7.80
C PRO A 52 -8.23 2.58 7.86
N ARG A 53 -7.28 3.19 8.57
CA ARG A 53 -7.06 4.64 8.61
C ARG A 53 -5.89 5.07 7.72
N PHE A 54 -4.96 4.15 7.49
CA PHE A 54 -3.79 4.37 6.63
C PHE A 54 -3.61 3.14 5.74
N VAL A 55 -3.40 3.35 4.44
CA VAL A 55 -3.06 2.28 3.49
C VAL A 55 -1.89 2.74 2.64
N LEU A 56 -0.77 2.04 2.75
CA LEU A 56 0.42 2.21 1.92
C LEU A 56 0.42 1.12 0.86
N ILE A 57 0.63 1.49 -0.38
CA ILE A 57 0.58 0.58 -1.54
C ILE A 57 1.83 0.75 -2.40
N LYS A 58 2.32 -0.37 -2.92
CA LYS A 58 3.39 -0.45 -3.92
C LYS A 58 2.99 -1.42 -5.02
N ASP A 59 3.00 -0.97 -6.24
CA ASP A 59 2.92 -1.87 -7.38
C ASP A 59 4.21 -2.68 -7.54
N HIS A 60 4.18 -3.76 -8.28
CA HIS A 60 5.34 -4.63 -8.49
C HIS A 60 6.33 -4.08 -9.53
N LEU A 61 6.00 -2.99 -10.23
CA LEU A 61 6.79 -2.46 -11.35
C LEU A 61 7.56 -1.18 -10.96
N ILE A 62 7.16 -0.06 -11.53
CA ILE A 62 7.96 1.16 -11.56
C ILE A 62 7.40 2.32 -10.74
N TYR A 63 6.15 2.22 -10.25
CA TYR A 63 5.54 3.32 -9.53
C TYR A 63 6.10 3.48 -8.12
N PRO A 64 6.21 4.71 -7.66
CA PRO A 64 6.61 4.98 -6.30
C PRO A 64 5.60 4.39 -5.31
N TRP A 65 6.01 4.23 -4.06
CA TRP A 65 5.09 3.97 -2.98
C TRP A 65 4.04 5.08 -2.90
N GLY A 66 2.77 4.70 -2.84
CA GLY A 66 1.68 5.64 -2.62
C GLY A 66 0.93 5.30 -1.34
N TYR A 67 0.38 6.29 -0.66
CA TYR A 67 -0.46 6.06 0.50
C TYR A 67 -1.68 6.98 0.53
N VAL A 68 -2.69 6.51 1.22
CA VAL A 68 -3.88 7.28 1.60
C VAL A 68 -4.04 7.23 3.11
N ASP A 69 -4.34 8.37 3.73
CA ASP A 69 -4.53 8.50 5.17
C ASP A 69 -5.89 9.16 5.44
N SER A 70 -6.64 8.62 6.38
CA SER A 70 -7.94 9.15 6.78
C SER A 70 -7.88 10.58 7.34
N ALA A 71 -6.74 11.03 7.83
CA ALA A 71 -6.54 12.42 8.28
C ALA A 71 -6.61 13.42 7.11
N TYR A 72 -6.31 12.96 5.89
CA TYR A 72 -6.41 13.77 4.67
C TYR A 72 -7.68 13.46 3.85
N GLY A 73 -8.49 12.55 4.33
CA GLY A 73 -9.74 12.11 3.73
C GLY A 73 -9.61 10.82 2.94
N ILE A 74 -10.08 9.72 3.53
CA ILE A 74 -10.51 8.52 2.80
C ILE A 74 -12.01 8.67 2.68
N SER A 75 -12.50 9.00 1.49
CA SER A 75 -13.92 9.19 1.26
C SER A 75 -14.35 8.44 0.01
N SER A 76 -15.65 8.26 -0.17
CA SER A 76 -16.19 7.61 -1.36
C SER A 76 -16.02 8.37 -2.68
N SER A 77 -15.43 9.57 -2.63
CA SER A 77 -15.35 10.43 -3.83
C SER A 77 -14.06 11.25 -3.98
N ASN A 78 -13.32 11.50 -2.90
CA ASN A 78 -12.17 12.40 -2.93
C ASN A 78 -11.13 11.99 -1.89
N ASP A 79 -10.19 11.16 -2.30
CA ASP A 79 -9.03 10.82 -1.49
C ASP A 79 -7.84 11.69 -1.89
N LYS A 80 -6.97 11.97 -0.94
CA LYS A 80 -5.66 12.53 -1.23
C LYS A 80 -4.62 11.43 -1.15
N ALA A 81 -4.21 10.92 -2.31
CA ALA A 81 -3.09 10.01 -2.38
C ALA A 81 -1.77 10.78 -2.45
N VAL A 82 -0.79 10.34 -1.67
CA VAL A 82 0.55 10.91 -1.68
C VAL A 82 1.53 9.86 -2.19
N PHE A 83 2.35 10.23 -3.19
CA PHE A 83 3.39 9.36 -3.73
C PHE A 83 4.76 9.75 -3.19
N LEU A 84 5.44 8.78 -2.56
CA LEU A 84 6.76 8.99 -1.96
C LEU A 84 7.83 9.09 -3.05
N GLY A 85 8.65 10.13 -3.00
CA GLY A 85 9.73 10.34 -3.97
C GLY A 85 9.32 11.06 -5.25
N THR A 86 8.11 11.58 -5.32
CA THR A 86 7.63 12.43 -6.42
C THR A 86 7.00 13.70 -5.87
N SER A 87 6.88 14.72 -6.71
CA SER A 87 6.12 15.94 -6.39
C SER A 87 4.60 15.78 -6.64
N TYR A 88 4.14 14.55 -6.90
CA TYR A 88 2.74 14.29 -7.21
C TYR A 88 1.92 14.16 -5.92
N THR A 89 1.05 15.11 -5.70
CA THR A 89 -0.11 14.96 -4.81
C THR A 89 -1.33 14.81 -5.71
N ILE A 90 -1.97 13.66 -5.71
CA ILE A 90 -3.25 13.50 -6.40
C ILE A 90 -4.32 14.11 -5.51
N ALA A 91 -4.84 15.25 -5.93
CA ALA A 91 -5.97 15.87 -5.27
C ALA A 91 -7.27 15.40 -5.94
N ASN A 92 -8.25 15.01 -5.12
CA ASN A 92 -9.65 14.80 -5.53
C ASN A 92 -9.90 13.62 -6.46
N GLU A 93 -9.23 12.49 -6.28
CA GLU A 93 -9.55 11.24 -6.94
C GLU A 93 -10.08 10.22 -5.93
N ASN A 94 -11.03 9.40 -6.36
CA ASN A 94 -11.50 8.28 -5.57
C ASN A 94 -10.52 7.10 -5.73
N CYS A 95 -9.53 7.03 -4.87
CA CYS A 95 -8.46 6.03 -4.94
C CYS A 95 -8.77 4.79 -4.12
N ILE A 96 -9.31 4.99 -2.91
CA ILE A 96 -9.58 3.92 -1.95
C ILE A 96 -10.92 4.18 -1.27
N SER A 97 -11.71 3.13 -1.11
CA SER A 97 -12.83 3.12 -0.17
C SER A 97 -12.56 2.13 0.96
N THR A 98 -13.11 2.40 2.14
CA THR A 98 -12.94 1.54 3.32
C THR A 98 -14.28 1.09 3.89
N THR A 99 -14.26 -0.07 4.53
CA THR A 99 -15.36 -0.60 5.37
C THR A 99 -14.82 -0.87 6.78
N SER A 100 -15.65 -1.42 7.65
CA SER A 100 -15.22 -1.84 9.00
C SER A 100 -14.17 -2.97 9.01
N SER A 101 -13.92 -3.62 7.88
CA SER A 101 -13.01 -4.78 7.82
C SER A 101 -12.15 -4.89 6.56
N SER A 102 -12.27 -3.93 5.64
CA SER A 102 -11.57 -4.01 4.35
C SER A 102 -11.26 -2.63 3.78
N PHE A 103 -10.39 -2.61 2.77
CA PHE A 103 -10.32 -1.51 1.81
C PHE A 103 -10.51 -2.04 0.39
N THR A 104 -10.93 -1.15 -0.50
CA THR A 104 -11.04 -1.40 -1.94
C THR A 104 -10.20 -0.37 -2.67
N ALA A 105 -9.21 -0.80 -3.44
CA ALA A 105 -8.55 0.02 -4.44
C ALA A 105 -9.50 0.19 -5.62
N ILE A 106 -9.81 1.42 -5.97
CA ILE A 106 -10.84 1.76 -6.96
C ILE A 106 -10.26 1.66 -8.36
N GLY A 107 -10.97 0.96 -9.26
CA GLY A 107 -10.56 0.81 -10.66
C GLY A 107 -10.43 2.15 -11.37
N GLY A 108 -9.38 2.29 -12.18
CA GLY A 108 -9.01 3.54 -12.85
C GLY A 108 -8.25 4.53 -11.96
N SER A 109 -8.04 4.21 -10.67
CA SER A 109 -7.15 4.97 -9.81
C SER A 109 -5.70 4.50 -9.95
N PRO A 110 -4.71 5.27 -9.50
CA PRO A 110 -3.29 4.85 -9.53
C PRO A 110 -3.00 3.57 -8.74
N PHE A 111 -3.92 3.12 -7.89
CA PHE A 111 -3.81 1.88 -7.13
C PHE A 111 -4.52 0.68 -7.79
N ALA A 112 -5.27 0.91 -8.86
CA ALA A 112 -5.97 -0.14 -9.61
C ALA A 112 -6.22 0.27 -11.07
N ASP A 113 -5.22 0.87 -11.72
CA ASP A 113 -5.31 1.30 -13.12
C ASP A 113 -5.23 0.11 -14.08
N ALA A 114 -5.91 0.24 -15.22
CA ALA A 114 -5.87 -0.72 -16.30
C ALA A 114 -4.49 -0.81 -17.00
N ASP A 115 -3.70 0.26 -16.94
CA ASP A 115 -2.35 0.31 -17.47
C ASP A 115 -1.31 -0.35 -16.54
N PHE A 116 -1.71 -0.72 -15.32
CA PHE A 116 -0.84 -1.28 -14.27
C PHE A 116 -1.36 -2.60 -13.72
N LEU A 117 -1.65 -3.51 -14.66
CA LEU A 117 -2.10 -4.86 -14.33
C LEU A 117 -1.02 -5.61 -13.56
N GLY A 118 -1.38 -6.24 -12.45
CA GLY A 118 -0.45 -7.09 -11.71
C GLY A 118 -0.61 -7.01 -10.20
N THR A 119 0.42 -7.48 -9.51
CA THR A 119 0.41 -7.58 -8.05
C THR A 119 0.78 -6.25 -7.41
N HIS A 120 -0.04 -5.80 -6.49
CA HIS A 120 0.21 -4.67 -5.61
C HIS A 120 0.39 -5.18 -4.18
N TYR A 121 1.40 -4.68 -3.49
CA TYR A 121 1.66 -4.98 -2.09
C TYR A 121 1.13 -3.84 -1.22
N PHE A 122 0.60 -4.16 -0.05
CA PHE A 122 0.06 -3.16 0.84
C PHE A 122 0.45 -3.36 2.31
N VAL A 123 0.45 -2.24 3.03
CA VAL A 123 0.41 -2.17 4.50
C VAL A 123 -0.81 -1.36 4.87
N ALA A 124 -1.72 -1.95 5.64
CA ALA A 124 -2.89 -1.27 6.19
C ALA A 124 -2.76 -1.15 7.71
N LEU A 125 -3.10 0.01 8.25
CA LEU A 125 -3.11 0.30 9.69
C LEU A 125 -4.50 0.79 10.12
N ALA A 126 -4.91 0.41 11.36
CA ALA A 126 -6.16 0.83 12.00
C ALA A 126 -6.11 2.30 12.46
#